data_fb5299bcd018eb9530a0c3463e7fad44
#
_entry.id   fb5299bcd018eb9530a0c3463e7fad44
#
_cell.length_a   1.000
_cell.length_b   1.000
_cell.length_c   1.000
_cell.angle_alpha   90.00
_cell.angle_beta   90.00
_cell.angle_gamma   90.00
#
_symmetry.space_group_name_H-M   'P 1'
#
loop_
_entity.id
_entity.type
_entity.pdbx_description
1 polymer ?
#
loop_
_entity_poly.entity_id
_entity_poly.type
_entity_poly.pdbx_seq_one_letter_code
_entity_poly.pdbx_strand_id
1 'polypeptide(L)'
;MPRGCAGARFACNACLNFLAGLGISEPISPGWAAMERLSGLDAFFLYMETPSQPLNVCCVLELDTSTMPGGYTYGRFHAALEKYVKAAPEFRMKLADTELNLDHPVWVDDDNFQIRHHLRRVAMPAPGGRRELAEICGYIAGLPLDRDRPLWEMWVIEGGARGDTVAVLSRSTTPWSTVSPVRTCCPTVQPAARCPAPQPVRGTGGGNVLQIAASGLEGFASRPVRLATVVPATVLTLVRTLLRAREGRTMAAPFSAPPTPFNGPLGRLRNIAYTQLDMRDVKRVKDRFGVTINDVVVALCAGALRRFLLEHGVLPEAPLVATVPVSVHYNWTSNQATWMFCRVPSQISDPAQRIRTIAAGNTVAKDHAAAIGPTLLHDWIQFGGSTMFGAAMRILPHISITHSPAYNLILSNVPGPQAQLYFLGCRMDSMFPLGPLLGNAGLNITVMSLNGELGVGIVSCPDLLPDLWGVADGFPEALKELLECSDAREGSNHQHA
;
A
#
# COMPACT_ATOMS: atom_id res chain seq x y z
N MET A 1 45.25 5.57 15.75
CA MET A 1 43.86 5.33 16.17
C MET A 1 42.95 5.84 15.10
N PRO A 2 42.20 5.01 14.36
CA PRO A 2 41.40 5.43 13.23
C PRO A 2 39.97 5.81 13.68
N ARG A 3 39.57 7.01 13.31
CA ARG A 3 38.17 7.45 13.34
C ARG A 3 37.47 6.93 12.06
N GLY A 4 36.68 5.88 12.15
CA GLY A 4 36.06 5.33 10.94
C GLY A 4 35.04 4.24 11.16
N CYS A 5 34.17 4.33 12.17
CA CYS A 5 33.07 3.34 12.35
C CYS A 5 31.74 3.93 12.84
N ALA A 6 31.53 5.25 12.84
CA ALA A 6 30.27 5.83 13.30
C ALA A 6 29.15 5.75 12.24
N GLY A 7 29.47 5.78 10.94
CA GLY A 7 28.49 5.74 9.87
C GLY A 7 27.85 4.36 9.62
N ALA A 8 28.63 3.28 9.84
CA ALA A 8 28.15 1.92 9.62
C ALA A 8 27.20 1.43 10.73
N ARG A 9 27.29 2.00 11.94
CA ARG A 9 26.37 1.69 13.05
C ARG A 9 24.98 2.32 12.87
N PHE A 10 24.88 3.47 12.21
CA PHE A 10 23.57 4.11 11.97
C PHE A 10 22.78 3.38 10.90
N ALA A 11 23.41 2.90 9.83
CA ALA A 11 22.73 2.08 8.82
C ALA A 11 22.31 0.72 9.38
N CYS A 12 23.14 0.11 10.24
CA CYS A 12 22.84 -1.14 10.92
C CYS A 12 21.69 -0.97 11.94
N ASN A 13 21.62 0.14 12.68
CA ASN A 13 20.53 0.41 13.62
C ASN A 13 19.19 0.71 12.91
N ALA A 14 19.20 1.35 11.74
CA ALA A 14 17.97 1.52 10.96
C ALA A 14 17.49 0.18 10.37
N CYS A 15 18.40 -0.68 9.89
CA CYS A 15 18.08 -2.06 9.49
C CYS A 15 17.71 -2.96 10.68
N LEU A 16 18.41 -2.83 11.82
CA LEU A 16 18.09 -3.58 13.04
C LEU A 16 16.79 -3.08 13.68
N ASN A 17 16.50 -1.80 13.64
CA ASN A 17 15.20 -1.27 14.07
C ASN A 17 14.08 -1.62 13.10
N PHE A 18 14.35 -1.70 11.78
CA PHE A 18 13.42 -2.23 10.81
C PHE A 18 13.23 -3.75 10.97
N LEU A 19 14.29 -4.51 11.24
CA LEU A 19 14.24 -5.95 11.52
C LEU A 19 13.78 -6.28 12.95
N ALA A 20 14.14 -5.48 13.96
CA ALA A 20 13.61 -5.58 15.32
C ALA A 20 12.14 -5.16 15.37
N GLY A 21 11.77 -4.19 14.56
CA GLY A 21 10.38 -3.88 14.29
C GLY A 21 9.65 -5.06 13.60
N LEU A 22 10.33 -6.05 12.97
CA LEU A 22 9.76 -7.30 12.45
C LEU A 22 9.54 -8.37 13.54
N GLY A 23 9.73 -8.04 14.82
CA GLY A 23 9.45 -8.93 15.94
C GLY A 23 10.34 -10.18 16.02
N ILE A 24 11.54 -10.15 15.41
CA ILE A 24 12.43 -11.32 15.32
C ILE A 24 13.36 -11.47 16.55
N SER A 25 13.45 -10.45 17.42
CA SER A 25 14.37 -10.46 18.58
C SER A 25 13.70 -10.44 19.96
N GLU A 26 12.38 -10.30 20.04
CA GLU A 26 11.70 -10.51 21.31
C GLU A 26 10.90 -11.82 21.25
N PRO A 27 10.95 -12.67 22.29
CA PRO A 27 10.03 -13.78 22.39
C PRO A 27 8.63 -13.18 22.38
N ILE A 28 7.79 -13.56 21.38
CA ILE A 28 6.37 -13.24 21.33
C ILE A 28 5.86 -13.47 22.75
N SER A 29 5.47 -12.40 23.41
CA SER A 29 4.98 -12.49 24.80
C SER A 29 3.83 -13.51 24.86
N PRO A 30 3.67 -14.29 25.96
CA PRO A 30 2.66 -15.32 26.09
C PRO A 30 1.21 -14.84 26.00
N GLY A 31 0.96 -13.61 25.56
CA GLY A 31 -0.35 -12.97 25.43
C GLY A 31 -1.21 -13.40 24.24
N TRP A 32 -0.71 -14.25 23.33
CA TRP A 32 -1.52 -14.81 22.22
C TRP A 32 -2.61 -15.82 22.66
N ALA A 33 -2.77 -16.03 23.98
CA ALA A 33 -3.88 -16.80 24.51
C ALA A 33 -5.22 -16.04 24.50
N ALA A 34 -5.23 -14.74 24.23
CA ALA A 34 -6.45 -13.96 24.03
C ALA A 34 -6.74 -13.85 22.54
N MET A 35 -7.99 -14.18 22.14
CA MET A 35 -8.47 -14.01 20.76
C MET A 35 -8.23 -12.57 20.31
N GLU A 36 -7.40 -12.40 19.27
CA GLU A 36 -7.11 -11.08 18.72
C GLU A 36 -8.25 -10.64 17.81
N ARG A 37 -8.91 -9.54 18.19
CA ARG A 37 -9.98 -8.94 17.40
C ARG A 37 -9.38 -8.03 16.32
N LEU A 38 -9.99 -8.08 15.13
CA LEU A 38 -9.62 -7.22 14.03
C LEU A 38 -9.74 -5.74 14.44
N SER A 39 -8.74 -4.93 14.13
CA SER A 39 -8.83 -3.50 14.39
C SER A 39 -9.91 -2.84 13.53
N GLY A 40 -10.46 -1.71 13.97
CA GLY A 40 -11.50 -1.02 13.19
C GLY A 40 -11.03 -0.62 11.80
N LEU A 41 -9.76 -0.21 11.64
CA LEU A 41 -9.20 0.16 10.33
C LEU A 41 -9.08 -1.06 9.40
N ASP A 42 -8.71 -2.20 9.96
CA ASP A 42 -8.60 -3.46 9.21
C ASP A 42 -9.97 -3.96 8.78
N ALA A 43 -10.93 -3.85 9.70
CA ALA A 43 -12.33 -4.17 9.43
C ALA A 43 -12.94 -3.23 8.37
N PHE A 44 -12.51 -1.97 8.30
CA PHE A 44 -12.95 -1.01 7.29
C PHE A 44 -12.75 -1.54 5.87
N PHE A 45 -11.57 -2.08 5.55
CA PHE A 45 -11.32 -2.65 4.23
C PHE A 45 -12.25 -3.83 3.92
N LEU A 46 -12.49 -4.71 4.90
CA LEU A 46 -13.41 -5.83 4.72
C LEU A 46 -14.87 -5.39 4.50
N TYR A 47 -15.29 -4.32 5.18
CA TYR A 47 -16.68 -3.85 5.07
C TYR A 47 -16.92 -3.03 3.81
N MET A 48 -15.89 -2.34 3.32
CA MET A 48 -15.93 -1.60 2.06
C MET A 48 -15.81 -2.48 0.82
N GLU A 49 -15.35 -3.72 0.99
CA GLU A 49 -15.20 -4.65 -0.11
C GLU A 49 -16.56 -5.05 -0.69
N THR A 50 -16.69 -4.93 -2.01
CA THR A 50 -17.86 -5.35 -2.79
C THR A 50 -17.41 -6.21 -3.97
N PRO A 51 -18.31 -6.94 -4.64
CA PRO A 51 -17.95 -7.70 -5.84
C PRO A 51 -17.33 -6.86 -6.98
N SER A 52 -17.66 -5.58 -7.07
CA SER A 52 -17.06 -4.64 -8.03
C SER A 52 -15.83 -3.92 -7.50
N GLN A 53 -15.57 -4.00 -6.20
CA GLN A 53 -14.49 -3.31 -5.51
C GLN A 53 -13.77 -4.29 -4.57
N PRO A 54 -13.02 -5.28 -5.09
CA PRO A 54 -12.12 -6.07 -4.24
C PRO A 54 -11.03 -5.16 -3.70
N LEU A 55 -10.82 -5.19 -2.39
CA LEU A 55 -9.85 -4.34 -1.70
C LEU A 55 -8.55 -5.09 -1.41
N ASN A 56 -8.13 -5.91 -2.37
CA ASN A 56 -6.86 -6.61 -2.28
C ASN A 56 -5.69 -5.65 -2.49
N VAL A 57 -4.74 -5.66 -1.58
CA VAL A 57 -3.40 -5.13 -1.85
C VAL A 57 -2.61 -6.23 -2.54
N CYS A 58 -2.03 -5.91 -3.67
CA CYS A 58 -1.26 -6.86 -4.45
C CYS A 58 0.20 -6.39 -4.58
N CYS A 59 1.07 -7.33 -4.93
CA CYS A 59 2.45 -7.03 -5.25
C CYS A 59 2.95 -8.01 -6.31
N VAL A 60 3.54 -7.48 -7.37
CA VAL A 60 4.24 -8.27 -8.38
C VAL A 60 5.72 -8.29 -8.03
N LEU A 61 6.28 -9.50 -7.90
CA LEU A 61 7.69 -9.75 -7.68
C LEU A 61 8.25 -10.41 -8.93
N GLU A 62 9.34 -9.90 -9.46
CA GLU A 62 10.14 -10.60 -10.48
C GLU A 62 11.36 -11.22 -9.82
N LEU A 63 11.50 -12.53 -9.98
CA LEU A 63 12.50 -13.35 -9.29
C LEU A 63 13.47 -13.97 -10.28
N ASP A 64 14.76 -13.80 -10.04
CA ASP A 64 15.83 -14.54 -10.70
C ASP A 64 15.94 -15.93 -10.06
N THR A 65 15.50 -16.93 -10.79
CA THR A 65 15.47 -18.32 -10.34
C THR A 65 16.83 -19.02 -10.42
N SER A 66 17.81 -18.44 -11.12
CA SER A 66 19.16 -18.99 -11.25
C SER A 66 19.89 -19.06 -9.89
N THR A 67 19.50 -18.19 -8.95
CA THR A 67 20.08 -18.11 -7.61
C THR A 67 19.49 -19.12 -6.64
N MET A 68 18.39 -19.83 -7.01
CA MET A 68 17.73 -20.78 -6.11
C MET A 68 18.61 -22.01 -5.85
N PRO A 69 18.91 -22.33 -4.58
CA PRO A 69 19.73 -23.50 -4.23
C PRO A 69 19.16 -24.81 -4.80
N GLY A 70 19.96 -25.50 -5.59
CA GLY A 70 19.57 -26.74 -6.26
C GLY A 70 18.73 -26.56 -7.52
N GLY A 71 18.59 -25.33 -8.01
CA GLY A 71 17.81 -24.97 -9.21
C GLY A 71 16.31 -24.85 -8.94
N TYR A 72 15.67 -24.04 -9.77
CA TYR A 72 14.24 -23.80 -9.66
C TYR A 72 13.43 -24.98 -10.23
N THR A 73 12.43 -25.39 -9.46
CA THR A 73 11.26 -26.13 -9.92
C THR A 73 10.05 -25.65 -9.10
N TYR A 74 8.87 -25.65 -9.67
CA TYR A 74 7.65 -25.31 -8.95
C TYR A 74 7.50 -26.15 -7.67
N GLY A 75 7.83 -27.45 -7.71
CA GLY A 75 7.76 -28.34 -6.54
C GLY A 75 8.69 -27.91 -5.39
N ARG A 76 9.91 -27.47 -5.71
CA ARG A 76 10.84 -26.93 -4.69
C ARG A 76 10.35 -25.61 -4.11
N PHE A 77 9.87 -24.71 -4.97
CA PHE A 77 9.30 -23.44 -4.55
C PHE A 77 8.09 -23.66 -3.63
N HIS A 78 7.18 -24.56 -4.01
CA HIS A 78 6.03 -24.97 -3.21
C HIS A 78 6.46 -25.52 -1.83
N ALA A 79 7.38 -26.45 -1.80
CA ALA A 79 7.87 -27.05 -0.56
C ALA A 79 8.55 -26.01 0.37
N ALA A 80 9.31 -25.08 -0.21
CA ALA A 80 9.94 -23.99 0.56
C ALA A 80 8.89 -23.04 1.16
N LEU A 81 7.88 -22.66 0.40
CA LEU A 81 6.77 -21.83 0.89
C LEU A 81 5.95 -22.55 1.95
N GLU A 82 5.65 -23.84 1.75
CA GLU A 82 4.90 -24.64 2.71
C GLU A 82 5.63 -24.74 4.05
N LYS A 83 6.95 -24.98 4.00
CA LYS A 83 7.80 -24.98 5.20
C LYS A 83 7.76 -23.63 5.92
N TYR A 84 7.80 -22.53 5.18
CA TYR A 84 7.71 -21.18 5.73
C TYR A 84 6.35 -20.93 6.39
N VAL A 85 5.26 -21.22 5.71
CA VAL A 85 3.88 -21.01 6.20
C VAL A 85 3.58 -21.88 7.45
N LYS A 86 4.15 -23.11 7.50
CA LYS A 86 4.04 -23.96 8.71
C LYS A 86 4.72 -23.33 9.92
N ALA A 87 5.79 -22.59 9.70
CA ALA A 87 6.55 -21.92 10.75
C ALA A 87 5.99 -20.56 11.17
N ALA A 88 5.12 -19.96 10.36
CA ALA A 88 4.51 -18.65 10.54
C ALA A 88 2.98 -18.80 10.72
N PRO A 89 2.48 -18.95 11.96
CA PRO A 89 1.08 -19.25 12.24
C PRO A 89 0.12 -18.19 11.67
N GLU A 90 0.53 -16.96 11.58
CA GLU A 90 -0.23 -15.86 11.01
C GLU A 90 -0.76 -16.14 9.58
N PHE A 91 -0.03 -16.90 8.77
CA PHE A 91 -0.48 -17.29 7.42
C PHE A 91 -1.58 -18.35 7.41
N ARG A 92 -1.87 -18.94 8.56
CA ARG A 92 -2.90 -19.98 8.72
C ARG A 92 -4.12 -19.49 9.47
N MET A 93 -4.14 -18.20 9.87
CA MET A 93 -5.28 -17.62 10.58
C MET A 93 -6.32 -17.12 9.58
N LYS A 94 -7.57 -17.42 9.86
CA LYS A 94 -8.74 -16.89 9.15
C LYS A 94 -9.61 -16.04 10.06
N LEU A 95 -10.52 -15.29 9.47
CA LEU A 95 -11.48 -14.49 10.21
C LEU A 95 -12.67 -15.36 10.63
N ALA A 96 -13.07 -15.25 11.89
CA ALA A 96 -14.30 -15.78 12.40
C ALA A 96 -15.20 -14.66 12.93
N ASP A 97 -16.48 -14.74 12.63
CA ASP A 97 -17.49 -13.82 13.09
C ASP A 97 -18.66 -14.58 13.72
N THR A 98 -19.52 -13.87 14.44
CA THR A 98 -20.77 -14.41 14.92
C THR A 98 -21.92 -13.97 14.02
N GLU A 99 -22.99 -14.78 13.93
CA GLU A 99 -24.19 -14.44 13.15
C GLU A 99 -24.80 -13.08 13.55
N LEU A 100 -24.59 -12.64 14.79
CA LEU A 100 -25.09 -11.37 15.31
C LEU A 100 -24.25 -10.15 14.89
N ASN A 101 -23.04 -10.34 14.40
CA ASN A 101 -22.14 -9.25 13.93
C ASN A 101 -22.10 -8.02 14.88
N LEU A 102 -22.04 -8.28 16.19
CA LEU A 102 -22.12 -7.22 17.21
C LEU A 102 -20.84 -6.39 17.29
N ASP A 103 -19.70 -6.96 16.87
CA ASP A 103 -18.39 -6.31 16.87
C ASP A 103 -17.54 -6.82 15.69
N HIS A 104 -16.27 -6.36 15.58
CA HIS A 104 -15.38 -6.79 14.52
C HIS A 104 -15.02 -8.28 14.61
N PRO A 105 -14.75 -8.97 13.48
CA PRO A 105 -14.30 -10.35 13.46
C PRO A 105 -13.05 -10.59 14.30
N VAL A 106 -12.81 -11.84 14.66
CA VAL A 106 -11.61 -12.28 15.39
C VAL A 106 -10.76 -13.20 14.52
N TRP A 107 -9.46 -13.20 14.75
CA TRP A 107 -8.54 -14.13 14.13
C TRP A 107 -8.58 -15.48 14.84
N VAL A 108 -8.74 -16.55 14.06
CA VAL A 108 -8.72 -17.94 14.55
C VAL A 108 -7.83 -18.80 13.64
N ASP A 109 -7.24 -19.84 14.21
CA ASP A 109 -6.50 -20.81 13.39
C ASP A 109 -7.44 -21.52 12.41
N ASP A 110 -6.99 -21.75 11.19
CA ASP A 110 -7.69 -22.58 10.20
C ASP A 110 -7.21 -24.04 10.32
N ASP A 111 -7.95 -24.85 11.03
CA ASP A 111 -7.66 -26.29 11.23
C ASP A 111 -7.63 -27.08 9.90
N ASN A 112 -8.27 -26.54 8.85
CA ASN A 112 -8.34 -27.14 7.52
C ASN A 112 -7.40 -26.48 6.52
N PHE A 113 -6.40 -25.73 7.00
CA PHE A 113 -5.46 -25.03 6.13
C PHE A 113 -4.73 -25.98 5.17
N GLN A 114 -4.75 -25.62 3.89
CA GLN A 114 -4.04 -26.35 2.84
C GLN A 114 -3.39 -25.36 1.89
N ILE A 115 -2.07 -25.44 1.77
CA ILE A 115 -1.26 -24.52 0.95
C ILE A 115 -1.71 -24.46 -0.52
N ARG A 116 -2.24 -25.57 -1.07
CA ARG A 116 -2.74 -25.64 -2.46
C ARG A 116 -3.88 -24.66 -2.77
N HIS A 117 -4.59 -24.16 -1.74
CA HIS A 117 -5.63 -23.16 -1.92
C HIS A 117 -5.07 -21.74 -1.99
N HIS A 118 -3.85 -21.55 -1.52
CA HIS A 118 -3.17 -20.26 -1.41
C HIS A 118 -2.02 -20.08 -2.41
N LEU A 119 -1.38 -21.17 -2.83
CA LEU A 119 -0.34 -21.12 -3.86
C LEU A 119 -0.86 -21.73 -5.15
N ARG A 120 -0.92 -20.90 -6.18
CA ARG A 120 -1.40 -21.25 -7.52
C ARG A 120 -0.29 -21.09 -8.56
N ARG A 121 -0.46 -21.71 -9.70
CA ARG A 121 0.48 -21.67 -10.82
C ARG A 121 -0.27 -21.33 -12.10
N VAL A 122 0.31 -20.45 -12.91
CA VAL A 122 -0.21 -20.10 -14.23
C VAL A 122 0.94 -19.89 -15.21
N ALA A 123 0.73 -20.22 -16.48
CA ALA A 123 1.67 -19.92 -17.54
C ALA A 123 1.38 -18.54 -18.12
N MET A 124 2.44 -17.79 -18.44
CA MET A 124 2.33 -16.50 -19.13
C MET A 124 2.07 -16.74 -20.62
N PRO A 125 1.14 -16.03 -21.26
CA PRO A 125 0.94 -16.10 -22.71
C PRO A 125 2.19 -15.60 -23.46
N ALA A 126 2.41 -16.12 -24.66
CA ALA A 126 3.45 -15.59 -25.53
C ALA A 126 3.10 -14.15 -25.98
N PRO A 127 4.07 -13.24 -26.11
CA PRO A 127 5.53 -13.44 -26.06
C PRO A 127 6.15 -13.44 -24.65
N GLY A 128 5.36 -13.36 -23.56
CA GLY A 128 5.87 -13.44 -22.21
C GLY A 128 6.53 -12.15 -21.70
N GLY A 129 6.08 -11.00 -22.19
CA GLY A 129 6.58 -9.69 -21.82
C GLY A 129 5.82 -9.03 -20.66
N ARG A 130 6.14 -7.75 -20.44
CA ARG A 130 5.56 -6.95 -19.35
C ARG A 130 4.06 -6.75 -19.49
N ARG A 131 3.54 -6.64 -20.71
CA ARG A 131 2.11 -6.42 -20.96
C ARG A 131 1.31 -7.68 -20.64
N GLU A 132 1.79 -8.84 -21.04
CA GLU A 132 1.15 -10.13 -20.74
C GLU A 132 1.16 -10.43 -19.26
N LEU A 133 2.26 -10.10 -18.55
CA LEU A 133 2.33 -10.22 -17.10
C LEU A 133 1.31 -9.30 -16.43
N ALA A 134 1.23 -8.05 -16.84
CA ALA A 134 0.28 -7.08 -16.30
C ALA A 134 -1.18 -7.49 -16.51
N GLU A 135 -1.51 -8.06 -17.67
CA GLU A 135 -2.85 -8.54 -18.00
C GLU A 135 -3.27 -9.69 -17.08
N ILE A 136 -2.41 -10.70 -16.89
CA ILE A 136 -2.67 -11.78 -15.94
C ILE A 136 -2.84 -11.24 -14.52
N CYS A 137 -1.93 -10.36 -14.09
CA CYS A 137 -1.98 -9.76 -12.76
C CYS A 137 -3.25 -8.92 -12.56
N GLY A 138 -3.69 -8.19 -13.59
CA GLY A 138 -4.93 -7.42 -13.59
C GLY A 138 -6.17 -8.30 -13.41
N TYR A 139 -6.23 -9.39 -14.15
CA TYR A 139 -7.30 -10.38 -14.01
C TYR A 139 -7.34 -10.95 -12.58
N ILE A 140 -6.21 -11.41 -12.07
CA ILE A 140 -6.14 -12.02 -10.73
C ILE A 140 -6.45 -10.98 -9.64
N ALA A 141 -5.98 -9.73 -9.76
CA ALA A 141 -6.25 -8.68 -8.80
C ALA A 141 -7.74 -8.31 -8.70
N GLY A 142 -8.50 -8.51 -9.77
CA GLY A 142 -9.95 -8.33 -9.81
C GLY A 142 -10.78 -9.43 -9.17
N LEU A 143 -10.17 -10.58 -8.81
CA LEU A 143 -10.88 -11.68 -8.18
C LEU A 143 -11.06 -11.43 -6.67
N PRO A 144 -12.19 -11.81 -6.06
CA PRO A 144 -12.33 -11.80 -4.61
C PRO A 144 -11.46 -12.87 -3.96
N LEU A 145 -11.09 -12.69 -2.69
CA LEU A 145 -10.52 -13.75 -1.86
C LEU A 145 -11.64 -14.52 -1.17
N ASP A 146 -11.39 -15.80 -0.92
CA ASP A 146 -12.29 -16.68 -0.17
C ASP A 146 -12.25 -16.32 1.32
N ARG A 147 -13.37 -15.83 1.87
CA ARG A 147 -13.45 -15.37 3.26
C ARG A 147 -13.51 -16.49 4.29
N ASP A 148 -13.77 -17.72 3.88
CA ASP A 148 -13.76 -18.90 4.75
C ASP A 148 -12.34 -19.43 5.01
N ARG A 149 -11.32 -18.78 4.42
CA ARG A 149 -9.91 -19.14 4.47
C ARG A 149 -9.04 -17.97 4.90
N PRO A 150 -7.75 -18.21 5.21
CA PRO A 150 -6.78 -17.12 5.34
C PRO A 150 -6.78 -16.21 4.12
N LEU A 151 -6.87 -14.89 4.34
CA LEU A 151 -7.14 -13.89 3.30
C LEU A 151 -5.89 -13.50 2.51
N TRP A 152 -5.21 -14.49 1.93
CA TRP A 152 -4.06 -14.27 1.06
C TRP A 152 -3.96 -15.35 -0.02
N GLU A 153 -3.39 -15.02 -1.15
CA GLU A 153 -2.98 -15.95 -2.22
C GLU A 153 -1.69 -15.50 -2.87
N MET A 154 -0.94 -16.46 -3.40
CA MET A 154 0.22 -16.27 -4.26
C MET A 154 0.04 -17.01 -5.58
N TRP A 155 0.36 -16.33 -6.67
CA TRP A 155 0.30 -16.89 -8.00
C TRP A 155 1.69 -16.87 -8.60
N VAL A 156 2.24 -18.05 -8.87
CA VAL A 156 3.52 -18.22 -9.57
C VAL A 156 3.23 -18.20 -11.07
N ILE A 157 3.79 -17.22 -11.76
CA ILE A 157 3.56 -16.96 -13.19
C ILE A 157 4.86 -17.30 -13.91
N GLU A 158 4.84 -18.38 -14.67
CA GLU A 158 6.00 -18.91 -15.38
C GLU A 158 5.88 -18.65 -16.90
N GLY A 159 7.02 -18.73 -17.62
CA GLY A 159 7.03 -18.56 -19.08
C GLY A 159 7.33 -17.13 -19.54
N GLY A 160 7.98 -16.33 -18.69
CA GLY A 160 8.52 -15.02 -19.10
C GLY A 160 9.56 -15.15 -20.21
N ALA A 161 9.74 -14.06 -20.96
CA ALA A 161 10.68 -14.00 -22.09
C ALA A 161 12.14 -14.33 -21.70
N ARG A 162 12.52 -14.13 -20.42
CA ARG A 162 13.77 -14.62 -19.85
C ARG A 162 13.48 -15.97 -19.18
N GLY A 163 14.10 -17.03 -19.67
CA GLY A 163 13.84 -18.40 -19.20
C GLY A 163 14.26 -18.69 -17.76
N ASP A 164 15.01 -17.79 -17.14
CA ASP A 164 15.52 -17.87 -15.75
C ASP A 164 14.75 -16.97 -14.79
N THR A 165 13.63 -16.38 -15.20
CA THR A 165 12.79 -15.51 -14.38
C THR A 165 11.40 -16.08 -14.18
N VAL A 166 10.89 -15.88 -12.96
CA VAL A 166 9.50 -16.20 -12.60
C VAL A 166 8.89 -14.96 -11.91
N ALA A 167 7.67 -14.63 -12.28
CA ALA A 167 6.92 -13.61 -11.55
C ALA A 167 6.04 -14.26 -10.48
N VAL A 168 5.90 -13.57 -9.35
CA VAL A 168 4.98 -13.96 -8.28
C VAL A 168 4.06 -12.79 -7.98
N LEU A 169 2.77 -12.99 -8.20
CA LEU A 169 1.75 -12.07 -7.74
C LEU A 169 1.26 -12.53 -6.36
N SER A 170 1.54 -11.74 -5.33
CA SER A 170 0.92 -11.92 -4.02
C SER A 170 -0.27 -10.98 -3.87
N ARG A 171 -1.35 -11.43 -3.24
CA ARG A 171 -2.52 -10.62 -2.90
C ARG A 171 -3.08 -10.94 -1.52
N SER A 172 -3.60 -9.94 -0.83
CA SER A 172 -4.18 -10.07 0.50
C SER A 172 -5.17 -8.92 0.76
N THR A 173 -6.24 -9.15 1.51
CA THR A 173 -7.27 -8.13 1.80
C THR A 173 -7.03 -7.38 3.11
N THR A 174 -6.18 -7.86 4.00
CA THR A 174 -5.99 -7.25 5.33
C THR A 174 -4.72 -6.41 5.39
N PRO A 175 -4.56 -5.52 6.40
CA PRO A 175 -3.35 -4.71 6.59
C PRO A 175 -2.08 -5.52 6.86
N TRP A 176 -2.18 -6.80 7.11
CA TRP A 176 -1.08 -7.73 6.83
C TRP A 176 -0.50 -7.49 5.44
N SER A 177 -1.26 -6.88 4.54
CA SER A 177 -0.92 -6.58 3.17
C SER A 177 0.08 -5.45 2.98
N THR A 178 0.13 -4.45 3.84
CA THR A 178 1.21 -3.45 3.79
C THR A 178 2.52 -4.00 4.31
N VAL A 179 2.44 -5.06 5.11
CA VAL A 179 3.59 -5.78 5.67
C VAL A 179 3.77 -7.14 5.00
N SER A 180 2.70 -7.75 4.44
CA SER A 180 2.71 -9.11 3.91
C SER A 180 3.65 -9.31 2.73
N PRO A 181 3.69 -8.50 1.65
CA PRO A 181 4.71 -8.71 0.62
C PRO A 181 6.12 -8.56 1.15
N VAL A 182 6.36 -7.57 2.02
CA VAL A 182 7.66 -7.35 2.64
C VAL A 182 7.94 -8.43 3.69
N ARG A 183 6.98 -8.85 4.51
CA ARG A 183 7.15 -9.97 5.45
C ARG A 183 7.25 -11.31 4.76
N THR A 184 6.48 -11.55 3.72
CA THR A 184 6.56 -12.76 2.92
C THR A 184 7.88 -12.81 2.14
N CYS A 185 8.42 -11.65 1.79
CA CYS A 185 9.71 -11.53 1.11
C CYS A 185 10.90 -11.41 2.06
N CYS A 186 10.71 -10.88 3.28
CA CYS A 186 11.79 -10.61 4.24
C CYS A 186 12.29 -11.78 5.09
N PRO A 187 11.60 -12.91 5.33
CA PRO A 187 12.16 -13.95 6.20
C PRO A 187 13.35 -14.67 5.60
N THR A 188 13.64 -14.47 4.32
CA THR A 188 14.84 -15.02 3.67
C THR A 188 15.92 -13.98 3.42
N VAL A 189 15.74 -12.74 3.92
CA VAL A 189 16.71 -11.66 3.78
C VAL A 189 17.76 -11.77 4.87
N GLN A 190 18.64 -12.74 4.73
CA GLN A 190 19.96 -12.61 5.36
C GLN A 190 21.05 -12.96 4.34
N PRO A 191 22.04 -12.09 4.18
CA PRO A 191 23.27 -12.51 3.53
C PRO A 191 23.88 -13.59 4.45
N ALA A 192 23.87 -14.84 4.01
CA ALA A 192 24.65 -15.97 4.53
C ALA A 192 24.67 -16.24 6.06
N ALA A 193 23.86 -15.59 6.88
CA ALA A 193 23.74 -15.89 8.30
C ALA A 193 22.51 -16.79 8.53
N ARG A 194 22.75 -17.90 9.20
CA ARG A 194 21.76 -18.93 9.53
C ARG A 194 20.50 -18.30 10.12
N CYS A 195 19.38 -18.44 9.42
CA CYS A 195 18.06 -18.15 9.96
C CYS A 195 17.86 -19.04 11.20
N PRO A 196 17.64 -18.51 12.41
CA PRO A 196 17.24 -19.34 13.52
C PRO A 196 15.92 -20.02 13.12
N ALA A 197 15.85 -21.34 13.31
CA ALA A 197 14.63 -22.08 13.06
C ALA A 197 13.50 -21.44 13.89
N PRO A 198 12.35 -21.09 13.30
CA PRO A 198 11.24 -20.53 14.05
C PRO A 198 10.86 -21.53 15.15
N GLN A 199 10.73 -21.05 16.37
CA GLN A 199 10.24 -21.89 17.46
C GLN A 199 8.75 -22.16 17.23
N PRO A 200 8.27 -23.40 17.37
CA PRO A 200 6.88 -23.71 17.18
C PRO A 200 6.03 -22.98 18.24
N VAL A 201 5.24 -22.01 17.79
CA VAL A 201 4.22 -21.38 18.61
C VAL A 201 3.08 -22.40 18.76
N ARG A 202 2.72 -22.76 19.97
CA ARG A 202 1.55 -23.62 20.25
C ARG A 202 0.30 -22.88 19.82
N GLY A 203 -0.41 -23.41 18.82
CA GLY A 203 -1.73 -22.93 18.41
C GLY A 203 -2.68 -22.95 19.60
N THR A 204 -3.37 -21.86 19.84
CA THR A 204 -4.51 -21.82 20.75
C THR A 204 -5.69 -22.38 19.97
N GLY A 205 -6.23 -23.50 20.39
CA GLY A 205 -7.37 -24.19 19.76
C GLY A 205 -8.51 -23.22 19.42
N GLY A 206 -9.30 -23.60 18.40
CA GLY A 206 -10.36 -22.79 17.81
C GLY A 206 -11.25 -22.10 18.84
N GLY A 207 -11.39 -20.78 18.70
CA GLY A 207 -12.16 -19.94 19.62
C GLY A 207 -13.60 -20.46 19.74
N ASN A 208 -14.06 -20.71 20.96
CA ASN A 208 -15.43 -21.14 21.21
C ASN A 208 -16.40 -20.00 20.79
N VAL A 209 -17.41 -20.32 19.98
CA VAL A 209 -18.42 -19.35 19.49
C VAL A 209 -19.04 -18.53 20.63
N LEU A 210 -19.20 -19.13 21.81
CA LEU A 210 -19.69 -18.42 23.01
C LEU A 210 -18.72 -17.35 23.51
N GLN A 211 -17.40 -17.57 23.43
CA GLN A 211 -16.40 -16.58 23.82
C GLN A 211 -16.36 -15.43 22.85
N ILE A 212 -16.49 -15.70 21.54
CA ILE A 212 -16.56 -14.66 20.50
C ILE A 212 -17.82 -13.80 20.72
N ALA A 213 -18.97 -14.43 20.97
CA ALA A 213 -20.23 -13.73 21.24
C ALA A 213 -20.16 -12.88 22.53
N ALA A 214 -19.59 -13.41 23.61
CA ALA A 214 -19.45 -12.69 24.87
C ALA A 214 -18.55 -11.45 24.73
N SER A 215 -17.39 -11.57 24.07
CA SER A 215 -16.50 -10.44 23.80
C SER A 215 -17.13 -9.41 22.85
N GLY A 216 -17.97 -9.83 21.90
CA GLY A 216 -18.75 -8.95 21.03
C GLY A 216 -19.81 -8.15 21.81
N LEU A 217 -20.48 -8.75 22.78
CA LEU A 217 -21.44 -8.08 23.64
C LEU A 217 -20.78 -7.02 24.53
N GLU A 218 -19.61 -7.33 25.08
CA GLU A 218 -18.81 -6.37 25.87
C GLU A 218 -18.38 -5.16 25.01
N GLY A 219 -17.90 -5.41 23.79
CA GLY A 219 -17.59 -4.36 22.81
C GLY A 219 -18.79 -3.47 22.50
N PHE A 220 -19.96 -4.07 22.30
CA PHE A 220 -21.23 -3.36 22.06
C PHE A 220 -21.63 -2.50 23.26
N ALA A 221 -21.57 -3.05 24.47
CA ALA A 221 -21.95 -2.35 25.71
C ALA A 221 -21.04 -1.13 26.01
N SER A 222 -19.80 -1.13 25.54
CA SER A 222 -18.85 -0.02 25.71
C SER A 222 -19.08 1.17 24.76
N ARG A 223 -19.91 1.03 23.72
CA ARG A 223 -20.13 2.05 22.66
C ARG A 223 -20.64 3.40 23.18
N PRO A 224 -21.62 3.48 24.09
CA PRO A 224 -22.07 4.78 24.59
C PRO A 224 -20.97 5.60 25.26
N VAL A 225 -20.08 4.94 26.00
CA VAL A 225 -18.94 5.60 26.67
C VAL A 225 -17.93 6.12 25.62
N ARG A 226 -17.64 5.33 24.59
CA ARG A 226 -16.77 5.75 23.48
C ARG A 226 -17.38 6.94 22.70
N LEU A 227 -18.68 6.94 22.47
CA LEU A 227 -19.37 8.05 21.81
C LEU A 227 -19.22 9.37 22.58
N ALA A 228 -19.33 9.32 23.90
CA ALA A 228 -19.16 10.49 24.76
C ALA A 228 -17.76 11.11 24.67
N THR A 229 -16.73 10.36 24.25
CA THR A 229 -15.36 10.87 24.06
C THR A 229 -15.10 11.30 22.63
N VAL A 230 -15.61 10.56 21.64
CA VAL A 230 -15.34 10.81 20.21
C VAL A 230 -16.07 12.04 19.68
N VAL A 231 -17.32 12.29 20.11
CA VAL A 231 -18.11 13.45 19.64
C VAL A 231 -17.46 14.79 20.01
N PRO A 232 -17.07 15.05 21.26
CA PRO A 232 -16.40 16.31 21.62
C PRO A 232 -15.07 16.50 20.89
N ALA A 233 -14.27 15.43 20.73
CA ALA A 233 -13.02 15.46 19.98
C ALA A 233 -13.26 15.83 18.50
N THR A 234 -14.32 15.30 17.90
CA THR A 234 -14.71 15.63 16.53
C THR A 234 -15.10 17.09 16.38
N VAL A 235 -15.94 17.61 17.27
CA VAL A 235 -16.37 19.02 17.26
C VAL A 235 -15.16 19.94 17.41
N LEU A 236 -14.25 19.66 18.34
CA LEU A 236 -13.03 20.44 18.53
C LEU A 236 -12.14 20.43 17.29
N THR A 237 -11.98 19.26 16.63
CA THR A 237 -11.22 19.12 15.40
C THR A 237 -11.85 19.88 14.23
N LEU A 238 -13.18 19.85 14.11
CA LEU A 238 -13.92 20.64 13.13
C LEU A 238 -13.70 22.13 13.29
N VAL A 239 -13.82 22.65 14.54
CA VAL A 239 -13.57 24.07 14.84
C VAL A 239 -12.13 24.45 14.48
N ARG A 240 -11.15 23.65 14.88
CA ARG A 240 -9.73 23.88 14.52
C ARG A 240 -9.51 23.88 13.01
N THR A 241 -10.14 22.95 12.30
CA THR A 241 -10.06 22.86 10.83
C THR A 241 -10.64 24.10 10.16
N LEU A 242 -11.79 24.59 10.63
CA LEU A 242 -12.41 25.81 10.12
C LEU A 242 -11.56 27.06 10.34
N LEU A 243 -10.95 27.18 11.51
CA LEU A 243 -10.02 28.27 11.81
C LEU A 243 -8.79 28.24 10.89
N ARG A 244 -8.16 27.07 10.70
CA ARG A 244 -7.04 26.87 9.78
C ARG A 244 -7.40 27.13 8.33
N ALA A 245 -8.65 26.80 7.92
CA ALA A 245 -9.14 27.06 6.59
C ALA A 245 -9.19 28.56 6.27
N ARG A 246 -9.58 29.39 7.26
CA ARG A 246 -9.56 30.85 7.13
C ARG A 246 -8.14 31.42 6.95
N GLU A 247 -7.14 30.73 7.48
CA GLU A 247 -5.72 31.10 7.34
C GLU A 247 -5.07 30.52 6.07
N GLY A 248 -5.82 29.79 5.24
CA GLY A 248 -5.27 29.08 4.07
C GLY A 248 -4.32 27.91 4.41
N ARG A 249 -4.31 27.46 5.66
CA ARG A 249 -3.40 26.43 6.21
C ARG A 249 -4.08 25.07 6.29
N THR A 250 -4.75 24.64 5.21
CA THR A 250 -5.42 23.36 5.14
C THR A 250 -4.95 22.53 3.96
N MET A 251 -4.99 21.21 4.12
CA MET A 251 -4.89 20.29 2.96
C MET A 251 -6.05 20.52 1.98
N ALA A 252 -6.00 19.87 0.81
CA ALA A 252 -7.12 19.91 -0.12
C ALA A 252 -8.41 19.43 0.57
N ALA A 253 -9.51 20.14 0.35
CA ALA A 253 -10.79 19.72 0.91
C ALA A 253 -11.33 18.49 0.15
N PRO A 254 -11.96 17.53 0.84
CA PRO A 254 -12.73 16.49 0.15
C PRO A 254 -13.78 17.13 -0.78
N PHE A 255 -14.04 16.51 -1.92
CA PHE A 255 -14.97 17.00 -2.95
C PHE A 255 -14.55 18.30 -3.64
N SER A 256 -13.27 18.69 -3.54
CA SER A 256 -12.69 19.80 -4.32
C SER A 256 -11.92 19.32 -5.55
N ALA A 257 -11.92 18.03 -5.82
CA ALA A 257 -11.22 17.46 -6.96
C ALA A 257 -11.97 17.77 -8.28
N PRO A 258 -11.27 18.14 -9.35
CA PRO A 258 -11.89 18.33 -10.66
C PRO A 258 -12.36 16.99 -11.23
N PRO A 259 -13.39 16.96 -12.08
CA PRO A 259 -13.77 15.74 -12.78
C PRO A 259 -12.66 15.27 -13.72
N THR A 260 -12.42 13.96 -13.78
CA THR A 260 -11.44 13.33 -14.67
C THR A 260 -12.01 12.05 -15.27
N PRO A 261 -11.45 11.55 -16.40
CA PRO A 261 -11.90 10.30 -17.01
C PRO A 261 -11.81 9.08 -16.08
N PHE A 262 -10.89 9.10 -15.13
CA PHE A 262 -10.70 8.02 -14.17
C PHE A 262 -11.52 8.17 -12.87
N ASN A 263 -12.48 9.09 -12.85
CA ASN A 263 -13.45 9.19 -11.75
C ASN A 263 -14.82 8.68 -12.21
N GLY A 264 -15.32 7.64 -11.57
CA GLY A 264 -16.60 7.03 -11.91
C GLY A 264 -16.84 5.73 -11.16
N PRO A 265 -17.97 5.06 -11.44
CA PRO A 265 -18.28 3.78 -10.82
C PRO A 265 -17.25 2.72 -11.23
N LEU A 266 -16.82 1.90 -10.28
CA LEU A 266 -15.80 0.88 -10.50
C LEU A 266 -16.44 -0.43 -11.02
N GLY A 267 -15.89 -0.98 -12.10
CA GLY A 267 -16.12 -2.34 -12.55
C GLY A 267 -15.33 -3.38 -11.75
N ARG A 268 -15.52 -4.66 -12.04
CA ARG A 268 -14.82 -5.77 -11.35
C ARG A 268 -13.38 -5.95 -11.81
N LEU A 269 -13.11 -5.64 -13.07
CA LEU A 269 -11.80 -5.86 -13.67
C LEU A 269 -10.78 -4.81 -13.20
N ARG A 270 -9.52 -5.22 -13.17
CA ARG A 270 -8.38 -4.33 -12.89
C ARG A 270 -7.45 -4.34 -14.09
N ASN A 271 -6.99 -3.15 -14.44
CA ASN A 271 -5.92 -2.93 -15.40
C ASN A 271 -4.66 -2.56 -14.62
N ILE A 272 -3.52 -3.11 -15.01
CA ILE A 272 -2.25 -2.92 -14.33
C ILE A 272 -1.21 -2.46 -15.32
N ALA A 273 -0.42 -1.48 -14.92
CA ALA A 273 0.84 -1.14 -15.57
C ALA A 273 1.89 -0.86 -14.48
N TYR A 274 3.14 -0.98 -14.85
CA TYR A 274 4.23 -0.73 -13.91
C TYR A 274 5.49 -0.24 -14.63
N THR A 275 6.31 0.50 -13.90
CA THR A 275 7.59 1.00 -14.38
C THR A 275 8.60 1.04 -13.23
N GLN A 276 9.85 1.23 -13.57
CA GLN A 276 10.95 1.25 -12.61
C GLN A 276 11.85 2.44 -12.91
N LEU A 277 12.30 3.15 -11.86
CA LEU A 277 13.14 4.32 -11.95
C LEU A 277 14.38 4.13 -11.08
N ASP A 278 15.51 4.66 -11.51
CA ASP A 278 16.74 4.68 -10.71
C ASP A 278 16.59 5.62 -9.51
N MET A 279 16.75 5.08 -8.30
CA MET A 279 16.66 5.85 -7.06
C MET A 279 17.77 6.90 -6.96
N ARG A 280 18.91 6.75 -7.66
CA ARG A 280 19.97 7.76 -7.69
C ARG A 280 19.48 9.03 -8.37
N ASP A 281 18.76 8.90 -9.48
CA ASP A 281 18.20 10.04 -10.21
C ASP A 281 17.07 10.71 -9.41
N VAL A 282 16.22 9.93 -8.74
CA VAL A 282 15.20 10.45 -7.81
C VAL A 282 15.85 11.25 -6.67
N LYS A 283 16.97 10.76 -6.11
CA LYS A 283 17.73 11.45 -5.07
C LYS A 283 18.41 12.72 -5.61
N ARG A 284 18.96 12.69 -6.85
CA ARG A 284 19.50 13.89 -7.49
C ARG A 284 18.47 15.00 -7.57
N VAL A 285 17.27 14.70 -8.04
CA VAL A 285 16.15 15.67 -8.09
C VAL A 285 15.82 16.17 -6.68
N LYS A 286 15.68 15.26 -5.71
CA LYS A 286 15.41 15.61 -4.30
C LYS A 286 16.43 16.60 -3.75
N ASP A 287 17.72 16.30 -3.89
CA ASP A 287 18.82 17.08 -3.33
C ASP A 287 18.93 18.45 -4.05
N ARG A 288 18.73 18.46 -5.37
CA ARG A 288 18.80 19.66 -6.20
C ARG A 288 17.70 20.68 -5.89
N PHE A 289 16.48 20.20 -5.67
CA PHE A 289 15.35 21.09 -5.34
C PHE A 289 15.19 21.33 -3.84
N GLY A 290 15.95 20.63 -2.97
CA GLY A 290 15.86 20.74 -1.52
C GLY A 290 14.53 20.23 -0.97
N VAL A 291 13.96 19.20 -1.59
CA VAL A 291 12.63 18.63 -1.27
C VAL A 291 12.74 17.23 -0.70
N THR A 292 11.62 16.62 -0.31
CA THR A 292 11.59 15.23 0.16
C THR A 292 11.42 14.25 -1.01
N ILE A 293 11.78 12.96 -0.82
CA ILE A 293 11.50 11.92 -1.83
C ILE A 293 10.00 11.85 -2.13
N ASN A 294 9.15 12.04 -1.12
CA ASN A 294 7.70 12.06 -1.33
C ASN A 294 7.25 13.20 -2.26
N ASP A 295 7.88 14.36 -2.16
CA ASP A 295 7.57 15.49 -3.06
C ASP A 295 8.00 15.18 -4.49
N VAL A 296 9.15 14.50 -4.68
CA VAL A 296 9.59 14.03 -6.00
C VAL A 296 8.59 13.01 -6.56
N VAL A 297 8.16 12.04 -5.77
CA VAL A 297 7.15 11.04 -6.20
C VAL A 297 5.84 11.72 -6.65
N VAL A 298 5.35 12.69 -5.88
CA VAL A 298 4.15 13.47 -6.27
C VAL A 298 4.40 14.27 -7.56
N ALA A 299 5.62 14.82 -7.74
CA ALA A 299 5.99 15.57 -8.95
C ALA A 299 6.07 14.67 -10.19
N LEU A 300 6.63 13.47 -10.05
CA LEU A 300 6.65 12.46 -11.11
C LEU A 300 5.22 12.05 -11.51
N CYS A 301 4.36 11.78 -10.52
CA CYS A 301 2.95 11.49 -10.74
C CYS A 301 2.25 12.65 -11.46
N ALA A 302 2.49 13.90 -11.03
CA ALA A 302 1.91 15.09 -11.66
C ALA A 302 2.37 15.25 -13.12
N GLY A 303 3.66 14.98 -13.42
CA GLY A 303 4.22 15.02 -14.77
C GLY A 303 3.63 13.96 -15.69
N ALA A 304 3.61 12.70 -15.21
CA ALA A 304 3.05 11.57 -15.95
C ALA A 304 1.56 11.77 -16.27
N LEU A 305 0.77 12.18 -15.26
CA LEU A 305 -0.65 12.46 -15.45
C LEU A 305 -0.91 13.67 -16.32
N ARG A 306 -0.09 14.73 -16.20
CA ARG A 306 -0.20 15.88 -17.10
C ARG A 306 -0.03 15.47 -18.55
N ARG A 307 1.02 14.71 -18.87
CA ARG A 307 1.29 14.21 -20.22
C ARG A 307 0.10 13.42 -20.74
N PHE A 308 -0.32 12.43 -19.97
CA PHE A 308 -1.45 11.57 -20.33
C PHE A 308 -2.74 12.37 -20.58
N LEU A 309 -3.10 13.28 -19.68
CA LEU A 309 -4.32 14.08 -19.79
C LEU A 309 -4.27 15.09 -20.94
N LEU A 310 -3.09 15.63 -21.26
CA LEU A 310 -2.89 16.49 -22.44
C LEU A 310 -3.05 15.73 -23.75
N GLU A 311 -2.45 14.53 -23.86
CA GLU A 311 -2.55 13.67 -25.04
C GLU A 311 -4.01 13.27 -25.34
N HIS A 312 -4.83 13.19 -24.30
CA HIS A 312 -6.25 12.89 -24.41
C HIS A 312 -7.16 14.14 -24.45
N GLY A 313 -6.61 15.34 -24.39
CA GLY A 313 -7.37 16.60 -24.46
C GLY A 313 -8.28 16.88 -23.26
N VAL A 314 -8.00 16.30 -22.09
CA VAL A 314 -8.85 16.34 -20.89
C VAL A 314 -8.11 16.86 -19.64
N LEU A 315 -7.03 17.63 -19.81
CA LEU A 315 -6.31 18.20 -18.68
C LEU A 315 -7.14 19.25 -17.95
N PRO A 316 -7.48 19.08 -16.66
CA PRO A 316 -8.21 20.08 -15.90
C PRO A 316 -7.38 21.35 -15.65
N GLU A 317 -8.05 22.51 -15.55
CA GLU A 317 -7.43 23.78 -15.14
C GLU A 317 -7.07 23.81 -13.66
N ALA A 318 -7.84 23.08 -12.82
CA ALA A 318 -7.58 22.96 -11.40
C ALA A 318 -6.60 21.78 -11.10
N PRO A 319 -5.84 21.86 -9.99
CA PRO A 319 -4.98 20.77 -9.58
C PRO A 319 -5.80 19.52 -9.25
N LEU A 320 -5.29 18.34 -9.62
CA LEU A 320 -5.84 17.08 -9.15
C LEU A 320 -5.68 16.96 -7.63
N VAL A 321 -6.53 16.14 -7.02
CA VAL A 321 -6.43 15.82 -5.59
C VAL A 321 -6.13 14.34 -5.44
N ALA A 322 -5.02 14.02 -4.77
CA ALA A 322 -4.68 12.66 -4.37
C ALA A 322 -4.95 12.44 -2.89
N THR A 323 -5.44 11.27 -2.54
CA THR A 323 -5.42 10.80 -1.16
C THR A 323 -4.14 9.99 -0.93
N VAL A 324 -3.42 10.32 0.14
CA VAL A 324 -2.12 9.72 0.50
C VAL A 324 -2.24 9.11 1.89
N PRO A 325 -2.08 7.80 2.04
CA PRO A 325 -1.99 7.19 3.36
C PRO A 325 -0.66 7.60 4.01
N VAL A 326 -0.73 8.10 5.24
CA VAL A 326 0.43 8.50 6.05
C VAL A 326 0.45 7.63 7.30
N SER A 327 1.50 6.84 7.46
CA SER A 327 1.73 6.09 8.69
C SER A 327 2.17 7.02 9.81
N VAL A 328 1.46 7.02 10.93
CA VAL A 328 1.76 7.91 12.07
C VAL A 328 2.67 7.25 13.08
N HIS A 329 2.57 5.93 13.26
CA HIS A 329 3.51 5.12 14.06
C HIS A 329 3.55 3.70 13.50
N TYR A 330 4.75 3.16 13.31
CA TYR A 330 4.95 1.75 13.03
C TYR A 330 5.00 0.97 14.35
N ASN A 331 3.86 0.71 14.96
CA ASN A 331 3.75 -0.37 15.92
C ASN A 331 3.08 -1.55 15.24
N TRP A 332 3.71 -2.72 15.29
CA TRP A 332 3.35 -3.94 14.59
C TRP A 332 1.96 -4.49 14.95
N THR A 333 1.34 -3.98 16.00
CA THR A 333 0.03 -4.42 16.51
C THR A 333 -1.13 -3.50 16.11
N SER A 334 -0.87 -2.33 15.51
CA SER A 334 -1.95 -1.44 15.08
C SER A 334 -1.51 -0.58 13.90
N ASN A 335 -2.16 -0.75 12.74
CA ASN A 335 -2.06 0.16 11.62
C ASN A 335 -2.76 1.48 11.99
N GLN A 336 -1.98 2.46 12.43
CA GLN A 336 -2.46 3.83 12.55
C GLN A 336 -2.08 4.59 11.28
N ALA A 337 -2.88 4.43 10.24
CA ALA A 337 -2.76 5.24 9.03
C ALA A 337 -3.78 6.39 9.11
N THR A 338 -3.34 7.59 8.85
CA THR A 338 -4.21 8.73 8.57
C THR A 338 -4.21 9.02 7.07
N TRP A 339 -5.27 9.62 6.58
CA TRP A 339 -5.40 9.99 5.18
C TRP A 339 -5.10 11.48 5.02
N MET A 340 -4.19 11.81 4.14
CA MET A 340 -3.87 13.18 3.78
C MET A 340 -4.32 13.45 2.35
N PHE A 341 -5.00 14.58 2.13
CA PHE A 341 -5.35 15.02 0.78
C PHE A 341 -4.29 16.00 0.28
N CYS A 342 -3.59 15.65 -0.77
CA CYS A 342 -2.57 16.51 -1.38
C CYS A 342 -2.99 16.96 -2.77
N ARG A 343 -2.60 18.19 -3.14
CA ARG A 343 -2.78 18.71 -4.49
C ARG A 343 -1.70 18.18 -5.41
N VAL A 344 -2.10 17.69 -6.57
CA VAL A 344 -1.23 17.20 -7.64
C VAL A 344 -1.38 18.20 -8.80
N PRO A 345 -0.52 19.23 -8.88
CA PRO A 345 -0.70 20.35 -9.80
C PRO A 345 -0.27 20.00 -11.23
N SER A 346 -0.99 19.08 -11.86
CA SER A 346 -0.77 18.64 -13.25
C SER A 346 -0.99 19.77 -14.28
N GLN A 347 -1.76 20.81 -13.95
CA GLN A 347 -1.98 21.96 -14.82
C GLN A 347 -0.72 22.84 -14.98
N ILE A 348 0.24 22.78 -14.05
CA ILE A 348 1.49 23.56 -14.13
C ILE A 348 2.42 22.92 -15.16
N SER A 349 2.78 23.67 -16.21
CA SER A 349 3.65 23.18 -17.28
C SER A 349 5.13 23.10 -16.88
N ASP A 350 5.65 24.12 -16.17
CA ASP A 350 7.05 24.14 -15.73
C ASP A 350 7.30 23.10 -14.62
N PRO A 351 8.18 22.09 -14.86
CA PRO A 351 8.47 21.06 -13.88
C PRO A 351 9.09 21.62 -12.58
N ALA A 352 9.92 22.66 -12.68
CA ALA A 352 10.56 23.27 -11.52
C ALA A 352 9.57 24.04 -10.66
N GLN A 353 8.60 24.72 -11.25
CA GLN A 353 7.50 25.36 -10.52
C GLN A 353 6.59 24.31 -9.91
N ARG A 354 6.27 23.26 -10.67
CA ARG A 354 5.41 22.16 -10.24
C ARG A 354 5.92 21.50 -8.96
N ILE A 355 7.22 21.10 -8.91
CA ILE A 355 7.78 20.44 -7.72
C ILE A 355 7.85 21.36 -6.49
N ARG A 356 8.14 22.68 -6.67
CA ARG A 356 8.12 23.63 -5.55
C ARG A 356 6.73 23.86 -5.00
N THR A 357 5.73 23.95 -5.87
CA THR A 357 4.32 24.08 -5.47
C THR A 357 3.87 22.86 -4.67
N ILE A 358 4.30 21.65 -5.09
CA ILE A 358 4.04 20.40 -4.38
C ILE A 358 4.67 20.41 -3.00
N ALA A 359 5.96 20.75 -2.88
CA ALA A 359 6.68 20.75 -1.61
C ALA A 359 6.03 21.69 -0.58
N ALA A 360 5.69 22.92 -1.02
CA ALA A 360 4.98 23.89 -0.18
C ALA A 360 3.59 23.35 0.26
N GLY A 361 2.82 22.79 -0.67
CA GLY A 361 1.50 22.24 -0.39
C GLY A 361 1.53 21.02 0.53
N ASN A 362 2.50 20.12 0.35
CA ASN A 362 2.65 18.91 1.18
C ASN A 362 3.05 19.26 2.62
N THR A 363 3.85 20.30 2.83
CA THR A 363 4.18 20.78 4.18
C THR A 363 2.93 21.21 4.92
N VAL A 364 2.08 22.04 4.30
CA VAL A 364 0.80 22.47 4.87
C VAL A 364 -0.15 21.27 5.10
N ALA A 365 -0.19 20.32 4.17
CA ALA A 365 -1.06 19.14 4.30
C ALA A 365 -0.63 18.23 5.45
N LYS A 366 0.68 18.00 5.65
CA LYS A 366 1.23 17.23 6.76
C LYS A 366 0.92 17.88 8.11
N ASP A 367 1.13 19.20 8.23
CA ASP A 367 0.82 19.97 9.43
C ASP A 367 -0.67 19.92 9.77
N HIS A 368 -1.53 19.94 8.74
CA HIS A 368 -2.97 19.82 8.93
C HIS A 368 -3.38 18.41 9.34
N ALA A 369 -2.85 17.37 8.69
CA ALA A 369 -3.12 15.97 9.05
C ALA A 369 -2.65 15.66 10.50
N ALA A 370 -1.49 16.17 10.89
CA ALA A 370 -1.00 16.04 12.27
C ALA A 370 -1.91 16.75 13.29
N ALA A 371 -2.51 17.88 12.92
CA ALA A 371 -3.43 18.63 13.77
C ALA A 371 -4.82 17.97 13.93
N ILE A 372 -5.30 17.24 12.92
CA ILE A 372 -6.50 16.42 13.01
C ILE A 372 -6.27 15.27 13.98
N GLY A 373 -5.07 14.74 14.02
CA GLY A 373 -4.67 13.60 14.84
C GLY A 373 -4.98 12.26 14.17
N PRO A 374 -4.18 11.22 14.44
CA PRO A 374 -4.30 9.91 13.81
C PRO A 374 -5.48 9.10 14.31
N THR A 375 -6.03 9.43 15.49
CA THR A 375 -6.98 8.59 16.21
C THR A 375 -8.43 8.85 15.83
N LEU A 376 -8.78 10.05 15.37
CA LEU A 376 -10.17 10.43 15.15
C LEU A 376 -10.92 9.52 14.19
N LEU A 377 -10.32 9.22 13.02
CA LEU A 377 -10.91 8.29 12.05
C LEU A 377 -10.98 6.87 12.62
N HIS A 378 -9.91 6.44 13.29
CA HIS A 378 -9.85 5.15 13.95
C HIS A 378 -10.94 5.01 15.03
N ASP A 379 -11.12 6.03 15.85
CA ASP A 379 -12.12 6.06 16.93
C ASP A 379 -13.56 5.96 16.37
N TRP A 380 -13.85 6.65 15.25
CA TRP A 380 -15.12 6.56 14.57
C TRP A 380 -15.37 5.19 13.95
N ILE A 381 -14.37 4.60 13.32
CA ILE A 381 -14.46 3.26 12.72
C ILE A 381 -14.66 2.21 13.81
N GLN A 382 -13.95 2.32 14.91
CA GLN A 382 -14.10 1.45 16.08
C GLN A 382 -15.50 1.58 16.73
N PHE A 383 -16.08 2.78 16.72
CA PHE A 383 -17.42 3.00 17.25
C PHE A 383 -18.51 2.35 16.42
N GLY A 384 -18.41 2.43 15.08
CA GLY A 384 -19.51 2.11 14.17
C GLY A 384 -19.95 0.64 14.16
N GLY A 385 -19.13 -0.31 14.63
CA GLY A 385 -19.39 -1.75 14.50
C GLY A 385 -19.54 -2.19 13.04
N SER A 386 -19.52 -3.50 12.78
CA SER A 386 -19.44 -4.06 11.42
C SER A 386 -20.62 -3.68 10.52
N THR A 387 -21.83 -3.81 11.02
CA THR A 387 -23.04 -3.73 10.20
C THR A 387 -23.45 -2.31 9.86
N MET A 388 -23.46 -1.41 10.87
CA MET A 388 -23.91 -0.02 10.64
C MET A 388 -22.88 0.81 9.86
N PHE A 389 -21.60 0.66 10.19
CA PHE A 389 -20.54 1.39 9.50
C PHE A 389 -20.38 0.92 8.05
N GLY A 390 -20.41 -0.41 7.82
CA GLY A 390 -20.38 -0.98 6.48
C GLY A 390 -21.57 -0.56 5.62
N ALA A 391 -22.80 -0.51 6.19
CA ALA A 391 -23.97 -0.02 5.50
C ALA A 391 -23.85 1.47 5.16
N ALA A 392 -23.45 2.30 6.13
CA ALA A 392 -23.27 3.73 5.92
C ALA A 392 -22.21 4.02 4.83
N MET A 393 -21.08 3.34 4.86
CA MET A 393 -20.01 3.53 3.88
C MET A 393 -20.35 3.00 2.49
N ARG A 394 -21.22 1.99 2.38
CA ARG A 394 -21.74 1.52 1.08
C ARG A 394 -22.76 2.47 0.47
N ILE A 395 -23.54 3.16 1.30
CA ILE A 395 -24.58 4.10 0.86
C ILE A 395 -23.96 5.47 0.54
N LEU A 396 -22.94 5.90 1.29
CA LEU A 396 -22.31 7.22 1.15
C LEU A 396 -21.87 7.56 -0.29
N PRO A 397 -21.23 6.67 -1.07
CA PRO A 397 -20.87 6.94 -2.46
C PRO A 397 -22.07 7.12 -3.40
N HIS A 398 -23.23 6.57 -3.05
CA HIS A 398 -24.47 6.69 -3.84
C HIS A 398 -25.26 7.96 -3.51
N ILE A 399 -24.99 8.57 -2.35
CA ILE A 399 -25.52 9.89 -1.98
C ILE A 399 -24.55 10.94 -2.56
N SER A 400 -24.53 11.07 -3.89
CA SER A 400 -23.83 12.16 -4.56
C SER A 400 -24.49 13.49 -4.25
N ILE A 401 -24.11 14.12 -3.14
CA ILE A 401 -24.53 15.48 -2.80
C ILE A 401 -23.76 16.51 -3.67
N THR A 402 -22.64 16.09 -4.27
CA THR A 402 -21.80 16.95 -5.09
C THR A 402 -21.42 16.24 -6.40
N HIS A 403 -21.38 17.01 -7.51
CA HIS A 403 -20.89 16.52 -8.81
C HIS A 403 -19.36 16.34 -8.85
N SER A 404 -18.65 16.75 -7.79
CA SER A 404 -17.21 16.67 -7.70
C SER A 404 -16.77 15.41 -6.94
N PRO A 405 -15.76 14.67 -7.41
CA PRO A 405 -15.22 13.53 -6.69
C PRO A 405 -14.54 13.97 -5.38
N ALA A 406 -14.52 13.09 -4.38
CA ALA A 406 -13.82 13.38 -3.12
C ALA A 406 -12.31 13.54 -3.32
N TYR A 407 -11.76 12.79 -4.26
CA TYR A 407 -10.37 12.83 -4.74
C TYR A 407 -10.30 12.17 -6.12
N ASN A 408 -9.22 12.44 -6.87
CA ASN A 408 -9.05 11.87 -8.21
C ASN A 408 -8.36 10.51 -8.18
N LEU A 409 -7.34 10.35 -7.32
CA LEU A 409 -6.54 9.15 -7.28
C LEU A 409 -6.03 8.85 -5.86
N ILE A 410 -5.58 7.62 -5.67
CA ILE A 410 -4.82 7.20 -4.50
C ILE A 410 -3.34 7.22 -4.88
N LEU A 411 -2.50 7.86 -4.07
CA LEU A 411 -1.06 7.88 -4.24
C LEU A 411 -0.39 7.40 -2.96
N SER A 412 0.32 6.28 -3.02
CA SER A 412 1.01 5.69 -1.89
C SER A 412 2.52 5.63 -2.13
N ASN A 413 3.31 6.01 -1.14
CA ASN A 413 4.75 5.91 -1.17
C ASN A 413 5.23 5.08 0.02
N VAL A 414 5.70 3.88 -0.25
CA VAL A 414 6.14 2.92 0.76
C VAL A 414 7.67 2.83 0.75
N PRO A 415 8.35 3.23 1.83
CA PRO A 415 9.79 3.04 1.91
C PRO A 415 10.09 1.54 2.03
N GLY A 416 10.92 1.03 1.14
CA GLY A 416 11.36 -0.35 1.13
C GLY A 416 12.84 -0.50 1.50
N PRO A 417 13.31 -1.73 1.73
CA PRO A 417 14.69 -2.01 2.11
C PRO A 417 15.66 -1.69 0.97
N GLN A 418 16.82 -1.15 1.34
CA GLN A 418 17.89 -0.80 0.38
C GLN A 418 18.90 -1.93 0.17
N ALA A 419 18.64 -3.11 0.74
CA ALA A 419 19.45 -4.31 0.58
C ALA A 419 18.83 -5.24 -0.45
N GLN A 420 19.67 -6.05 -1.12
CA GLN A 420 19.20 -7.11 -2.00
C GLN A 420 18.32 -8.09 -1.23
N LEU A 421 17.13 -8.33 -1.72
CA LEU A 421 16.18 -9.29 -1.15
C LEU A 421 16.18 -10.60 -1.92
N TYR A 422 15.88 -11.67 -1.19
CA TYR A 422 15.68 -13.01 -1.75
C TYR A 422 14.35 -13.56 -1.27
N PHE A 423 13.59 -14.16 -2.17
CA PHE A 423 12.35 -14.85 -1.84
C PHE A 423 12.49 -16.35 -2.11
N LEU A 424 12.44 -17.15 -1.05
CA LEU A 424 12.62 -18.60 -1.10
C LEU A 424 13.91 -19.04 -1.84
N GLY A 425 14.98 -18.25 -1.71
CA GLY A 425 16.27 -18.50 -2.37
C GLY A 425 16.41 -17.90 -3.76
N CYS A 426 15.36 -17.39 -4.38
CA CYS A 426 15.40 -16.64 -5.64
C CYS A 426 15.72 -15.18 -5.35
N ARG A 427 16.66 -14.58 -6.08
CA ARG A 427 16.96 -13.15 -5.98
C ARG A 427 15.75 -12.33 -6.47
N MET A 428 15.39 -11.32 -5.74
CA MET A 428 14.33 -10.40 -6.15
C MET A 428 14.94 -9.29 -7.01
N ASP A 429 14.59 -9.27 -8.30
CA ASP A 429 15.09 -8.27 -9.24
C ASP A 429 14.24 -7.00 -9.20
N SER A 430 12.92 -7.14 -9.11
CA SER A 430 12.01 -6.00 -9.02
C SER A 430 10.77 -6.32 -8.16
N MET A 431 10.14 -5.24 -7.67
CA MET A 431 8.92 -5.30 -6.88
C MET A 431 8.01 -4.14 -7.28
N PHE A 432 6.78 -4.46 -7.66
CA PHE A 432 5.78 -3.48 -8.05
C PHE A 432 4.56 -3.60 -7.13
N PRO A 433 4.39 -2.66 -6.18
CA PRO A 433 3.24 -2.65 -5.29
C PRO A 433 1.99 -2.18 -6.03
N LEU A 434 0.86 -2.79 -5.75
CA LEU A 434 -0.41 -2.53 -6.42
C LEU A 434 -1.48 -2.30 -5.36
N GLY A 435 -1.83 -1.04 -5.14
CA GLY A 435 -2.87 -0.66 -4.18
C GLY A 435 -4.29 -0.88 -4.73
N PRO A 436 -5.29 -1.06 -3.84
CA PRO A 436 -6.69 -1.20 -4.24
C PRO A 436 -7.27 0.10 -4.78
N LEU A 437 -8.34 0.00 -5.57
CA LEU A 437 -9.20 1.11 -5.94
C LEU A 437 -10.30 1.27 -4.89
N LEU A 438 -10.67 2.51 -4.56
CA LEU A 438 -11.63 2.80 -3.51
C LEU A 438 -12.60 3.93 -3.92
N GLY A 439 -13.87 3.71 -3.69
CA GLY A 439 -14.92 4.70 -4.00
C GLY A 439 -15.09 4.91 -5.50
N ASN A 440 -15.09 6.18 -5.93
CA ASN A 440 -15.23 6.56 -7.34
C ASN A 440 -13.89 6.97 -7.96
N ALA A 441 -12.74 6.61 -7.36
CA ALA A 441 -11.42 6.86 -7.90
C ALA A 441 -10.87 5.59 -8.55
N GLY A 442 -10.90 5.58 -9.87
CA GLY A 442 -10.45 4.45 -10.71
C GLY A 442 -8.95 4.44 -11.00
N LEU A 443 -8.13 5.13 -10.20
CA LEU A 443 -6.68 5.17 -10.36
C LEU A 443 -5.97 5.09 -9.00
N ASN A 444 -5.05 4.14 -8.87
CA ASN A 444 -4.13 4.01 -7.76
C ASN A 444 -2.70 3.94 -8.29
N ILE A 445 -1.83 4.75 -7.74
CA ILE A 445 -0.39 4.75 -8.01
C ILE A 445 0.32 4.47 -6.70
N THR A 446 1.02 3.36 -6.61
CA THR A 446 1.80 2.99 -5.42
C THR A 446 3.26 2.81 -5.82
N VAL A 447 4.16 3.43 -5.06
CA VAL A 447 5.60 3.31 -5.29
C VAL A 447 6.27 2.66 -4.09
N MET A 448 7.33 1.89 -4.36
CA MET A 448 8.17 1.29 -3.32
C MET A 448 9.64 1.28 -3.78
N SER A 449 10.52 1.70 -2.87
CA SER A 449 11.96 1.60 -3.13
C SER A 449 12.50 0.21 -2.76
N LEU A 450 13.31 -0.37 -3.61
CA LEU A 450 13.98 -1.65 -3.37
C LEU A 450 15.36 -1.64 -4.00
N ASN A 451 16.40 -1.91 -3.20
CA ASN A 451 17.79 -2.12 -3.69
C ASN A 451 18.28 -1.07 -4.72
N GLY A 452 18.01 0.21 -4.46
CA GLY A 452 18.45 1.29 -5.35
C GLY A 452 17.50 1.61 -6.50
N GLU A 453 16.38 0.92 -6.62
CA GLU A 453 15.34 1.15 -7.61
C GLU A 453 14.05 1.63 -6.96
N LEU A 454 13.22 2.38 -7.70
CA LEU A 454 11.88 2.78 -7.33
C LEU A 454 10.87 2.09 -8.25
N GLY A 455 10.25 1.03 -7.75
CA GLY A 455 9.16 0.36 -8.44
C GLY A 455 7.87 1.17 -8.34
N VAL A 456 7.23 1.42 -9.46
CA VAL A 456 5.95 2.14 -9.58
C VAL A 456 4.92 1.15 -10.08
N GLY A 457 3.94 0.83 -9.25
CA GLY A 457 2.78 0.02 -9.62
C GLY A 457 1.56 0.92 -9.80
N ILE A 458 0.82 0.71 -10.87
CA ILE A 458 -0.35 1.49 -11.24
C ILE A 458 -1.52 0.54 -11.46
N VAL A 459 -2.64 0.84 -10.85
CA VAL A 459 -3.90 0.06 -10.97
C VAL A 459 -5.00 0.99 -11.42
N SER A 460 -5.78 0.56 -12.39
CA SER A 460 -6.99 1.27 -12.80
C SER A 460 -8.18 0.33 -13.01
N CYS A 461 -9.36 0.95 -13.18
CA CYS A 461 -10.52 0.29 -13.71
C CYS A 461 -10.50 0.43 -15.25
N PRO A 462 -10.47 -0.67 -16.04
CA PRO A 462 -10.39 -0.58 -17.50
C PRO A 462 -11.58 0.14 -18.14
N ASP A 463 -12.75 0.12 -17.48
CA ASP A 463 -13.94 0.85 -17.95
C ASP A 463 -13.76 2.38 -17.89
N LEU A 464 -12.87 2.86 -17.01
CA LEU A 464 -12.57 4.29 -16.82
C LEU A 464 -11.26 4.70 -17.50
N LEU A 465 -10.25 3.83 -17.48
CA LEU A 465 -8.92 4.10 -18.00
C LEU A 465 -8.37 2.83 -18.71
N PRO A 466 -8.71 2.63 -19.99
CA PRO A 466 -8.30 1.44 -20.73
C PRO A 466 -6.81 1.41 -21.07
N ASP A 467 -6.21 2.55 -21.43
CA ASP A 467 -4.76 2.65 -21.69
C ASP A 467 -4.03 3.18 -20.45
N LEU A 468 -3.49 2.27 -19.67
CA LEU A 468 -2.73 2.58 -18.46
C LEU A 468 -1.23 2.71 -18.71
N TRP A 469 -0.74 2.13 -19.82
CA TRP A 469 0.68 2.18 -20.14
C TRP A 469 1.17 3.58 -20.49
N GLY A 470 0.32 4.42 -21.08
CA GLY A 470 0.63 5.82 -21.30
C GLY A 470 0.95 6.59 -20.00
N VAL A 471 0.28 6.23 -18.91
CA VAL A 471 0.61 6.79 -17.57
C VAL A 471 1.94 6.23 -17.07
N ALA A 472 2.19 4.92 -17.19
CA ALA A 472 3.42 4.29 -16.71
C ALA A 472 4.66 4.81 -17.45
N ASP A 473 4.59 4.92 -18.77
CA ASP A 473 5.66 5.43 -19.62
C ASP A 473 5.92 6.95 -19.38
N GLY A 474 4.95 7.65 -18.85
CA GLY A 474 5.08 9.05 -18.45
C GLY A 474 6.01 9.29 -17.23
N PHE A 475 6.26 8.28 -16.39
CA PHE A 475 7.11 8.45 -15.20
C PHE A 475 8.59 8.64 -15.53
N PRO A 476 9.25 7.83 -16.38
CA PRO A 476 10.62 8.07 -16.83
C PRO A 476 10.78 9.44 -17.51
N GLU A 477 9.82 9.84 -18.32
CA GLU A 477 9.83 11.11 -19.01
C GLU A 477 9.72 12.29 -18.00
N ALA A 478 8.83 12.19 -17.01
CA ALA A 478 8.71 13.20 -15.96
C ALA A 478 9.99 13.31 -15.11
N LEU A 479 10.69 12.19 -14.87
CA LEU A 479 11.99 12.20 -14.19
C LEU A 479 13.04 12.90 -15.03
N LYS A 480 13.09 12.61 -16.33
CA LYS A 480 13.99 13.25 -17.28
C LYS A 480 13.78 14.78 -17.34
N GLU A 481 12.52 15.24 -17.44
CA GLU A 481 12.18 16.67 -17.39
C GLU A 481 12.73 17.35 -16.13
N LEU A 482 12.58 16.72 -14.95
CA LEU A 482 13.07 17.27 -13.69
C LEU A 482 14.60 17.30 -13.63
N LEU A 483 15.30 16.31 -14.18
CA LEU A 483 16.76 16.28 -14.27
C LEU A 483 17.28 17.36 -15.20
N GLU A 484 16.69 17.53 -16.38
CA GLU A 484 17.07 18.59 -17.35
C GLU A 484 16.87 19.99 -16.76
N CYS A 485 15.74 20.24 -16.08
CA CYS A 485 15.52 21.51 -15.37
C CYS A 485 16.51 21.73 -14.22
N SER A 486 17.05 20.67 -13.64
CA SER A 486 18.07 20.77 -12.61
C SER A 486 19.41 21.18 -13.18
N ASP A 487 19.82 20.62 -14.31
CA ASP A 487 21.14 20.86 -14.94
C ASP A 487 21.23 22.25 -15.61
N ALA A 488 20.15 22.73 -16.22
CA ALA A 488 20.07 24.06 -16.83
C ALA A 488 20.37 25.22 -15.85
N ARG A 489 20.10 25.01 -14.55
CA ARG A 489 20.38 26.02 -13.51
C ARG A 489 21.82 26.02 -13.03
N GLU A 490 22.56 24.91 -13.13
CA GLU A 490 24.00 24.90 -12.84
C GLU A 490 24.77 25.69 -13.87
N GLY A 491 24.41 25.56 -15.15
CA GLY A 491 25.03 26.36 -16.23
C GLY A 491 24.85 27.84 -16.06
N SER A 492 23.70 28.31 -15.54
CA SER A 492 23.47 29.76 -15.35
C SER A 492 24.16 30.35 -14.11
N ASN A 493 24.35 29.54 -13.03
CA ASN A 493 25.10 30.01 -11.84
C ASN A 493 26.61 30.05 -12.05
N HIS A 494 27.16 29.24 -12.95
CA HIS A 494 28.59 29.29 -13.32
C HIS A 494 28.93 30.42 -14.31
N GLN A 495 27.94 31.03 -14.97
CA GLN A 495 28.14 32.18 -15.84
C GLN A 495 28.08 33.55 -15.12
N HIS A 496 27.65 33.56 -13.86
CA HIS A 496 27.52 34.74 -13.02
C HIS A 496 28.43 34.76 -11.77
N ALA A 497 29.31 33.75 -11.61
CA ALA A 497 30.40 33.71 -10.65
C ALA A 497 31.75 33.96 -11.34
#